data_37659c3b10e13b555c72dca2927c3851
#
_entry.id   37659c3b10e13b555c72dca2927c3851
#
_cell.length_a   1.000
_cell.length_b   1.000
_cell.length_c   1.000
_cell.angle_alpha   90.00
_cell.angle_beta   90.00
_cell.angle_gamma   90.00
#
_symmetry.space_group_name_H-M   'P 1'
#
loop_
_entity.id
_entity.type
_entity.pdbx_description
1 polymer ?
#
loop_
_entity_poly.entity_id
_entity_poly.type
_entity_poly.pdbx_seq_one_letter_code
_entity_poly.pdbx_strand_id
1 'polypeptide(L)'
;PDDWMPDVPMKRIHLHWTVGWYKPNDTDLRSYHILIDGDGKPVRGNGSIAANAPGSGMKQVSHTGGANTGAIGVSLCAMVKAKESPFDPGPHPFKKEQWDASVGVIAQLAKRYGIAVTPVTILTHAEVEPNLHIKQKGKWDITRLPFDDSVRGFKPVGDKLRREVAVALDNLNGVLNTPPTD
;
A
#
# COMPACT_ATOMS: atom_id res chain seq x y z
N PRO A 1 12.23 9.99 0.10
CA PRO A 1 13.63 10.33 -0.29
C PRO A 1 14.14 9.32 -1.31
N ASP A 2 15.00 9.78 -2.22
CA ASP A 2 15.48 8.95 -3.33
C ASP A 2 16.30 7.74 -2.85
N ASP A 3 16.96 7.83 -1.70
CA ASP A 3 17.69 6.72 -1.10
C ASP A 3 16.80 5.56 -0.62
N TRP A 4 15.48 5.81 -0.47
CA TRP A 4 14.51 4.74 -0.19
C TRP A 4 14.05 4.01 -1.45
N MET A 5 14.34 4.56 -2.61
CA MET A 5 13.85 4.10 -3.92
C MET A 5 15.02 3.77 -4.86
N PRO A 6 15.78 2.68 -4.58
CA PRO A 6 16.91 2.28 -5.43
C PRO A 6 16.45 2.01 -6.86
N ASP A 7 17.38 2.20 -7.81
CA ASP A 7 17.10 1.96 -9.23
C ASP A 7 17.14 0.47 -9.56
N VAL A 8 16.00 -0.18 -9.42
CA VAL A 8 15.79 -1.61 -9.69
C VAL A 8 14.43 -1.80 -10.38
N PRO A 9 14.25 -2.88 -11.16
CA PRO A 9 12.94 -3.12 -11.82
C PRO A 9 11.91 -3.62 -10.82
N MET A 10 10.88 -2.82 -10.57
CA MET A 10 9.73 -3.20 -9.76
C MET A 10 8.46 -3.18 -10.60
N LYS A 11 7.47 -4.02 -10.25
CA LYS A 11 6.29 -4.27 -11.09
C LYS A 11 4.98 -3.98 -10.39
N ARG A 12 4.93 -4.09 -9.06
CA ARG A 12 3.69 -3.96 -8.28
C ARG A 12 3.93 -3.21 -6.98
N ILE A 13 2.85 -2.62 -6.46
CA ILE A 13 2.80 -2.01 -5.14
C ILE A 13 1.58 -2.57 -4.42
N HIS A 14 1.79 -3.14 -3.24
CA HIS A 14 0.73 -3.70 -2.40
C HIS A 14 0.55 -2.85 -1.15
N LEU A 15 -0.69 -2.43 -0.88
CA LEU A 15 -1.05 -1.71 0.34
C LEU A 15 -1.61 -2.67 1.38
N HIS A 16 -1.10 -2.56 2.61
CA HIS A 16 -1.46 -3.37 3.77
C HIS A 16 -1.82 -2.52 4.97
N TRP A 17 -2.33 -3.14 6.01
CA TRP A 17 -2.23 -2.64 7.38
C TRP A 17 -1.43 -3.63 8.23
N THR A 18 -0.78 -3.13 9.30
CA THR A 18 0.14 -3.96 10.09
C THR A 18 -0.56 -4.91 11.05
N VAL A 19 -1.83 -4.69 11.37
CA VAL A 19 -2.54 -5.31 12.51
C VAL A 19 -1.86 -4.94 13.85
N GLY A 20 -1.28 -3.75 13.91
CA GLY A 20 -0.50 -3.26 15.04
C GLY A 20 -1.00 -1.91 15.55
N TRP A 21 -0.12 -1.26 16.28
CA TRP A 21 -0.32 0.07 16.85
C TRP A 21 0.04 1.16 15.83
N TYR A 22 -0.17 2.42 16.19
CA TYR A 22 0.13 3.57 15.32
C TYR A 22 1.63 3.83 15.09
N LYS A 23 2.51 3.10 15.78
CA LYS A 23 3.95 3.09 15.54
C LYS A 23 4.38 1.69 15.14
N PRO A 24 5.30 1.53 14.19
CA PRO A 24 5.76 0.21 13.78
C PRO A 24 6.59 -0.44 14.89
N ASN A 25 6.38 -1.74 15.09
CA ASN A 25 7.26 -2.57 15.90
C ASN A 25 8.36 -3.21 15.04
N ASP A 26 9.24 -4.00 15.68
CA ASP A 26 10.37 -4.64 14.96
C ASP A 26 9.89 -5.61 13.88
N THR A 27 8.80 -6.31 14.10
CA THR A 27 8.20 -7.21 13.09
C THR A 27 7.68 -6.41 11.90
N ASP A 28 6.99 -5.32 12.15
CA ASP A 28 6.48 -4.43 11.08
C ASP A 28 7.62 -3.88 10.23
N LEU A 29 8.70 -3.42 10.87
CA LEU A 29 9.87 -2.88 10.19
C LEU A 29 10.59 -3.92 9.31
N ARG A 30 10.52 -5.21 9.66
CA ARG A 30 11.08 -6.29 8.84
C ARG A 30 10.14 -6.74 7.72
N SER A 31 8.85 -6.48 7.83
CA SER A 31 7.82 -7.06 6.96
C SER A 31 7.40 -6.16 5.80
N TYR A 32 7.69 -4.87 5.86
CA TYR A 32 7.27 -3.90 4.85
C TYR A 32 8.41 -2.97 4.46
N HIS A 33 8.39 -2.46 3.22
CA HIS A 33 9.40 -1.52 2.75
C HIS A 33 9.16 -0.10 3.27
N ILE A 34 7.92 0.33 3.28
CA ILE A 34 7.51 1.66 3.75
C ILE A 34 6.27 1.51 4.63
N LEU A 35 6.29 2.15 5.78
CA LEU A 35 5.16 2.16 6.71
C LEU A 35 4.65 3.58 6.89
N ILE A 36 3.38 3.72 7.17
CA ILE A 36 2.74 5.01 7.46
C ILE A 36 2.28 4.99 8.91
N ASP A 37 2.88 5.80 9.77
CA ASP A 37 2.51 5.84 11.18
C ASP A 37 1.16 6.53 11.42
N GLY A 38 0.69 6.53 12.65
CA GLY A 38 -0.61 7.09 13.02
C GLY A 38 -0.77 8.58 12.76
N ASP A 39 0.30 9.31 12.55
CA ASP A 39 0.31 10.73 12.19
C ASP A 39 0.39 10.96 10.68
N GLY A 40 0.37 9.87 9.89
CA GLY A 40 0.52 9.96 8.43
C GLY A 40 1.96 10.14 7.98
N LYS A 41 2.93 9.90 8.85
CA LYS A 41 4.35 10.05 8.53
C LYS A 41 4.91 8.77 7.94
N PRO A 42 5.57 8.81 6.77
CA PRO A 42 6.28 7.66 6.22
C PRO A 42 7.48 7.27 7.08
N VAL A 43 7.63 5.96 7.30
CA VAL A 43 8.74 5.36 8.03
C VAL A 43 9.39 4.31 7.12
N ARG A 44 10.71 4.34 7.00
CA ARG A 44 11.44 3.35 6.23
C ARG A 44 11.52 2.02 6.98
N GLY A 45 11.15 0.92 6.30
CA GLY A 45 11.39 -0.43 6.80
C GLY A 45 12.88 -0.80 6.79
N ASN A 46 13.20 -1.91 7.43
CA ASN A 46 14.60 -2.36 7.54
C ASN A 46 15.16 -2.91 6.22
N GLY A 47 14.31 -3.52 5.39
CA GLY A 47 14.72 -4.10 4.12
C GLY A 47 14.60 -3.12 2.97
N SER A 48 15.53 -3.20 2.02
CA SER A 48 15.49 -2.40 0.80
C SER A 48 14.44 -2.91 -0.19
N ILE A 49 13.84 -2.01 -0.95
CA ILE A 49 13.02 -2.35 -2.13
C ILE A 49 13.81 -3.25 -3.09
N ALA A 50 15.11 -3.03 -3.23
CA ALA A 50 15.98 -3.85 -4.08
C ALA A 50 15.97 -5.34 -3.72
N ALA A 51 15.69 -5.69 -2.47
CA ALA A 51 15.61 -7.08 -2.05
C ALA A 51 14.49 -7.86 -2.76
N ASN A 52 13.41 -7.18 -3.14
CA ASN A 52 12.27 -7.79 -3.83
C ASN A 52 12.34 -7.68 -5.36
N ALA A 53 13.39 -7.05 -5.90
CA ALA A 53 13.58 -7.02 -7.34
C ALA A 53 13.79 -8.44 -7.88
N PRO A 54 13.26 -8.77 -9.08
CA PRO A 54 13.50 -10.07 -9.69
C PRO A 54 14.99 -10.38 -9.79
N GLY A 55 15.40 -11.56 -9.33
CA GLY A 55 16.79 -12.02 -9.41
C GLY A 55 17.78 -11.31 -8.48
N SER A 56 17.30 -10.61 -7.45
CA SER A 56 18.17 -9.85 -6.52
C SER A 56 19.18 -10.73 -5.76
N GLY A 57 18.84 -12.00 -5.50
CA GLY A 57 19.63 -12.89 -4.64
C GLY A 57 19.62 -12.48 -3.15
N MET A 58 18.93 -11.40 -2.79
CA MET A 58 18.80 -10.92 -1.42
C MET A 58 17.61 -11.58 -0.73
N LYS A 59 17.63 -11.61 0.61
CA LYS A 59 16.46 -12.03 1.38
C LYS A 59 15.33 -11.04 1.17
N GLN A 60 14.21 -11.51 0.63
CA GLN A 60 13.04 -10.67 0.36
C GLN A 60 12.40 -10.12 1.64
N VAL A 61 11.82 -8.93 1.52
CA VAL A 61 10.88 -8.39 2.49
C VAL A 61 9.53 -9.08 2.23
N SER A 62 9.09 -9.89 3.20
CA SER A 62 7.92 -10.77 3.04
C SER A 62 6.65 -10.10 3.55
N HIS A 63 5.94 -9.42 2.65
CA HIS A 63 4.66 -8.79 2.95
C HIS A 63 3.47 -9.49 2.30
N THR A 64 3.69 -10.27 1.22
CA THR A 64 2.61 -10.95 0.49
C THR A 64 3.07 -12.33 0.04
N GLY A 65 2.61 -13.37 0.72
CA GLY A 65 3.01 -14.75 0.41
C GLY A 65 2.81 -15.11 -1.05
N GLY A 66 3.86 -15.62 -1.71
CA GLY A 66 3.83 -16.01 -3.12
C GLY A 66 3.82 -14.86 -4.13
N ALA A 67 3.77 -13.60 -3.68
CA ALA A 67 3.69 -12.43 -4.55
C ALA A 67 4.67 -11.31 -4.17
N ASN A 68 5.78 -11.65 -3.51
CA ASN A 68 6.77 -10.66 -3.07
C ASN A 68 7.70 -10.20 -4.19
N THR A 69 8.04 -11.08 -5.14
CA THR A 69 8.97 -10.74 -6.23
C THR A 69 8.42 -9.63 -7.11
N GLY A 70 9.16 -8.55 -7.26
CA GLY A 70 8.76 -7.37 -8.02
C GLY A 70 7.72 -6.50 -7.33
N ALA A 71 7.38 -6.78 -6.05
CA ALA A 71 6.34 -6.07 -5.31
C ALA A 71 6.90 -5.26 -4.14
N ILE A 72 6.47 -4.00 -4.05
CA ILE A 72 6.78 -3.09 -2.96
C ILE A 72 5.64 -3.15 -1.95
N GLY A 73 5.95 -3.42 -0.68
CA GLY A 73 4.98 -3.42 0.41
C GLY A 73 4.93 -2.09 1.14
N VAL A 74 3.76 -1.45 1.11
CA VAL A 74 3.43 -0.25 1.89
C VAL A 74 2.38 -0.64 2.92
N SER A 75 2.54 -0.25 4.18
CA SER A 75 1.63 -0.66 5.24
C SER A 75 1.22 0.48 6.16
N LEU A 76 -0.07 0.53 6.50
CA LEU A 76 -0.61 1.46 7.48
C LEU A 76 -0.41 0.89 8.88
N CYS A 77 0.27 1.62 9.77
CA CYS A 77 0.46 1.21 11.17
C CYS A 77 -0.84 1.38 11.94
N ALA A 78 -1.62 0.31 12.06
CA ALA A 78 -2.96 0.36 12.64
C ALA A 78 -3.58 -1.05 12.75
N MET A 79 -4.82 -1.08 13.22
CA MET A 79 -5.76 -2.19 13.16
C MET A 79 -5.47 -3.35 14.13
N VAL A 80 -4.70 -3.10 15.21
CA VAL A 80 -4.54 -4.10 16.27
C VAL A 80 -5.91 -4.55 16.78
N LYS A 81 -6.09 -5.86 16.97
CA LYS A 81 -7.35 -6.50 17.42
C LYS A 81 -8.57 -6.25 16.52
N ALA A 82 -8.37 -5.80 15.28
CA ALA A 82 -9.46 -5.65 14.32
C ALA A 82 -10.11 -7.00 14.02
N LYS A 83 -11.44 -6.97 13.84
CA LYS A 83 -12.24 -8.14 13.46
C LYS A 83 -12.96 -7.88 12.15
N GLU A 84 -12.95 -8.87 11.27
CA GLU A 84 -13.57 -8.75 9.96
C GLU A 84 -15.09 -8.79 10.03
N SER A 85 -15.67 -9.76 10.78
CA SER A 85 -17.11 -9.98 10.80
C SER A 85 -17.58 -10.39 12.21
N PRO A 86 -18.46 -9.60 12.86
CA PRO A 86 -18.84 -8.25 12.45
C PRO A 86 -17.63 -7.33 12.47
N PHE A 87 -17.62 -6.34 11.57
CA PHE A 87 -16.48 -5.45 11.47
C PHE A 87 -16.28 -4.62 12.75
N ASP A 88 -15.07 -4.71 13.28
CA ASP A 88 -14.60 -3.91 14.40
C ASP A 88 -13.16 -3.49 14.09
N PRO A 89 -12.88 -2.18 13.94
CA PRO A 89 -11.53 -1.72 13.61
C PRO A 89 -10.54 -1.84 14.77
N GLY A 90 -11.01 -2.23 15.97
CA GLY A 90 -10.19 -2.27 17.17
C GLY A 90 -9.85 -0.88 17.72
N PRO A 91 -8.95 -0.82 18.72
CA PRO A 91 -8.62 0.45 19.40
C PRO A 91 -7.72 1.38 18.56
N HIS A 92 -7.15 0.91 17.45
CA HIS A 92 -6.26 1.69 16.58
C HIS A 92 -6.71 1.61 15.12
N PRO A 93 -7.92 2.15 14.78
CA PRO A 93 -8.37 2.17 13.40
C PRO A 93 -7.44 3.04 12.56
N PHE A 94 -7.14 2.64 11.32
CA PHE A 94 -6.36 3.54 10.48
C PHE A 94 -7.17 4.78 10.13
N LYS A 95 -6.46 5.90 10.01
CA LYS A 95 -7.06 7.23 9.86
C LYS A 95 -7.00 7.69 8.41
N LYS A 96 -7.86 8.66 8.07
CA LYS A 96 -7.84 9.27 6.74
C LYS A 96 -6.47 9.87 6.41
N GLU A 97 -5.78 10.48 7.38
CA GLU A 97 -4.42 11.01 7.20
C GLU A 97 -3.42 9.94 6.79
N GLN A 98 -3.55 8.74 7.36
CA GLN A 98 -2.70 7.60 6.97
C GLN A 98 -3.02 7.12 5.56
N TRP A 99 -4.30 7.03 5.21
CA TRP A 99 -4.75 6.68 3.87
C TRP A 99 -4.22 7.70 2.84
N ASP A 100 -4.44 8.98 3.07
CA ASP A 100 -4.01 10.04 2.16
C ASP A 100 -2.48 10.04 1.99
N ALA A 101 -1.72 9.85 3.07
CA ALA A 101 -0.26 9.71 3.01
C ALA A 101 0.18 8.49 2.19
N SER A 102 -0.52 7.35 2.33
CA SER A 102 -0.21 6.15 1.55
C SER A 102 -0.47 6.36 0.06
N VAL A 103 -1.53 7.07 -0.29
CA VAL A 103 -1.84 7.44 -1.69
C VAL A 103 -0.68 8.26 -2.28
N GLY A 104 -0.19 9.25 -1.55
CA GLY A 104 0.95 10.06 -1.99
C GLY A 104 2.24 9.26 -2.15
N VAL A 105 2.55 8.38 -1.20
CA VAL A 105 3.72 7.50 -1.25
C VAL A 105 3.61 6.54 -2.45
N ILE A 106 2.48 5.92 -2.65
CA ILE A 106 2.26 4.98 -3.77
C ILE A 106 2.39 5.72 -5.11
N ALA A 107 1.88 6.95 -5.23
CA ALA A 107 2.05 7.75 -6.44
C ALA A 107 3.52 8.04 -6.73
N GLN A 108 4.32 8.39 -5.72
CA GLN A 108 5.76 8.60 -5.87
C GLN A 108 6.49 7.32 -6.31
N LEU A 109 6.13 6.18 -5.72
CA LEU A 109 6.69 4.86 -6.10
C LEU A 109 6.30 4.51 -7.54
N ALA A 110 5.04 4.71 -7.91
CA ALA A 110 4.56 4.44 -9.26
C ALA A 110 5.32 5.29 -10.31
N LYS A 111 5.55 6.56 -10.01
CA LYS A 111 6.36 7.44 -10.86
C LYS A 111 7.81 6.96 -10.96
N ARG A 112 8.44 6.67 -9.83
CA ARG A 112 9.85 6.23 -9.77
C ARG A 112 10.10 4.96 -10.57
N TYR A 113 9.18 3.99 -10.46
CA TYR A 113 9.35 2.67 -11.08
C TYR A 113 8.59 2.47 -12.39
N GLY A 114 7.90 3.51 -12.87
CA GLY A 114 7.12 3.41 -14.10
C GLY A 114 5.98 2.40 -14.01
N ILE A 115 5.34 2.27 -12.85
CA ILE A 115 4.26 1.32 -12.61
C ILE A 115 2.93 1.95 -13.01
N ALA A 116 2.24 1.35 -13.98
CA ALA A 116 0.91 1.79 -14.38
C ALA A 116 -0.13 1.51 -13.28
N VAL A 117 -1.14 2.36 -13.17
CA VAL A 117 -2.22 2.22 -12.18
C VAL A 117 -3.28 1.28 -12.73
N THR A 118 -3.22 0.00 -12.35
CA THR A 118 -4.15 -1.05 -12.76
C THR A 118 -4.49 -1.97 -11.58
N PRO A 119 -5.59 -2.76 -11.65
CA PRO A 119 -5.95 -3.71 -10.60
C PRO A 119 -4.94 -4.84 -10.33
N VAL A 120 -3.97 -5.03 -11.21
CA VAL A 120 -2.92 -6.07 -11.05
C VAL A 120 -1.55 -5.49 -10.73
N THR A 121 -1.40 -4.18 -10.66
CA THR A 121 -0.11 -3.50 -10.42
C THR A 121 -0.11 -2.66 -9.15
N ILE A 122 -1.22 -2.00 -8.81
CA ILE A 122 -1.41 -1.22 -7.59
C ILE A 122 -2.69 -1.73 -6.93
N LEU A 123 -2.53 -2.47 -5.84
CA LEU A 123 -3.65 -3.19 -5.25
C LEU A 123 -3.44 -3.35 -3.73
N THR A 124 -4.55 -3.61 -3.02
CA THR A 124 -4.49 -3.97 -1.61
C THR A 124 -4.18 -5.45 -1.45
N HIS A 125 -3.77 -5.88 -0.24
CA HIS A 125 -3.52 -7.30 0.05
C HIS A 125 -4.77 -8.16 -0.22
N ALA A 126 -5.95 -7.67 0.15
CA ALA A 126 -7.21 -8.39 -0.09
C ALA A 126 -7.51 -8.62 -1.58
N GLU A 127 -6.94 -7.80 -2.47
CA GLU A 127 -7.11 -7.94 -3.91
C GLU A 127 -6.13 -8.93 -4.56
N VAL A 128 -5.08 -9.36 -3.84
CA VAL A 128 -4.05 -10.23 -4.43
C VAL A 128 -4.65 -11.55 -4.91
N GLU A 129 -5.44 -12.21 -4.10
CA GLU A 129 -6.05 -13.49 -4.50
C GLU A 129 -7.02 -13.34 -5.66
N PRO A 130 -8.04 -12.45 -5.62
CA PRO A 130 -8.97 -12.31 -6.74
C PRO A 130 -8.33 -11.75 -8.02
N ASN A 131 -7.34 -10.85 -7.91
CA ASN A 131 -6.77 -10.18 -9.08
C ASN A 131 -5.55 -10.88 -9.67
N LEU A 132 -4.72 -11.52 -8.84
CA LEU A 132 -3.48 -12.19 -9.27
C LEU A 132 -3.59 -13.73 -9.26
N HIS A 133 -4.68 -14.29 -8.71
CA HIS A 133 -4.89 -15.73 -8.57
C HIS A 133 -3.81 -16.44 -7.73
N ILE A 134 -3.32 -15.74 -6.71
CA ILE A 134 -2.36 -16.26 -5.73
C ILE A 134 -3.05 -16.30 -4.36
N LYS A 135 -3.23 -17.51 -3.79
CA LYS A 135 -3.92 -17.71 -2.52
C LYS A 135 -3.26 -16.94 -1.38
N GLN A 136 -4.08 -16.26 -0.55
CA GLN A 136 -3.62 -15.41 0.56
C GLN A 136 -4.20 -15.79 1.92
N LYS A 137 -4.81 -16.97 2.06
CA LYS A 137 -5.33 -17.49 3.34
C LYS A 137 -6.28 -16.53 4.06
N GLY A 138 -7.21 -15.90 3.33
CA GLY A 138 -8.23 -15.04 3.91
C GLY A 138 -7.76 -13.67 4.37
N LYS A 139 -6.64 -13.17 3.86
CA LYS A 139 -6.19 -11.80 4.13
C LYS A 139 -7.24 -10.80 3.66
N TRP A 140 -7.64 -9.89 4.55
CA TRP A 140 -8.72 -8.94 4.31
C TRP A 140 -8.30 -7.46 4.39
N ASP A 141 -7.01 -7.19 4.51
CA ASP A 141 -6.46 -5.85 4.40
C ASP A 141 -6.32 -5.46 2.89
N ILE A 142 -6.99 -4.49 2.33
CA ILE A 142 -7.90 -3.55 2.98
C ILE A 142 -9.28 -3.71 2.34
N THR A 143 -10.26 -4.16 3.11
CA THR A 143 -11.65 -4.31 2.65
C THR A 143 -12.59 -3.31 3.33
N ARG A 144 -12.09 -2.54 4.27
CA ARG A 144 -12.87 -1.56 5.05
C ARG A 144 -12.06 -0.30 5.27
N LEU A 145 -12.77 0.82 5.28
CA LEU A 145 -12.22 2.13 5.64
C LEU A 145 -12.86 2.57 6.94
N PRO A 146 -12.12 2.57 8.10
CA PRO A 146 -12.71 2.97 9.37
C PRO A 146 -13.29 4.38 9.37
N PHE A 147 -12.77 5.27 8.51
CA PHE A 147 -13.25 6.65 8.38
C PHE A 147 -14.38 6.82 7.35
N ASP A 148 -14.73 5.78 6.58
CA ASP A 148 -15.79 5.84 5.56
C ASP A 148 -16.46 4.48 5.41
N ASP A 149 -17.51 4.24 6.19
CA ASP A 149 -18.25 2.98 6.22
C ASP A 149 -19.08 2.72 4.95
N SER A 150 -19.20 3.70 4.06
CA SER A 150 -19.91 3.54 2.78
C SER A 150 -19.11 2.73 1.76
N VAL A 151 -17.78 2.60 1.93
CA VAL A 151 -16.90 1.87 1.03
C VAL A 151 -16.54 0.52 1.67
N ARG A 152 -17.05 -0.56 1.10
CA ARG A 152 -16.93 -1.91 1.68
C ARG A 152 -16.56 -2.93 0.62
N GLY A 153 -15.63 -3.83 0.97
CA GLY A 153 -15.19 -4.93 0.12
C GLY A 153 -13.88 -4.61 -0.61
N PHE A 154 -13.20 -5.67 -1.06
CA PHE A 154 -11.89 -5.53 -1.70
C PHE A 154 -11.95 -4.66 -2.96
N LYS A 155 -12.98 -4.84 -3.80
CA LYS A 155 -13.08 -4.12 -5.08
C LYS A 155 -13.36 -2.62 -4.90
N PRO A 156 -14.38 -2.18 -4.14
CA PRO A 156 -14.61 -0.74 -3.93
C PRO A 156 -13.43 -0.02 -3.26
N VAL A 157 -12.78 -0.65 -2.29
CA VAL A 157 -11.59 -0.07 -1.63
C VAL A 157 -10.43 0.03 -2.62
N GLY A 158 -10.16 -1.03 -3.36
CA GLY A 158 -9.09 -1.04 -4.36
C GLY A 158 -9.34 -0.04 -5.50
N ASP A 159 -10.56 0.08 -5.97
CA ASP A 159 -10.94 1.06 -6.99
C ASP A 159 -10.74 2.50 -6.49
N LYS A 160 -11.12 2.77 -5.24
CA LYS A 160 -10.88 4.07 -4.59
C LYS A 160 -9.37 4.37 -4.50
N LEU A 161 -8.58 3.40 -4.05
CA LEU A 161 -7.13 3.55 -3.97
C LEU A 161 -6.55 3.95 -5.33
N ARG A 162 -6.89 3.24 -6.40
CA ARG A 162 -6.36 3.51 -7.75
C ARG A 162 -6.82 4.85 -8.30
N ARG A 163 -8.07 5.25 -8.08
CA ARG A 163 -8.53 6.59 -8.50
C ARG A 163 -7.73 7.69 -7.83
N GLU A 164 -7.51 7.59 -6.51
CA GLU A 164 -6.79 8.62 -5.76
C GLU A 164 -5.29 8.61 -6.11
N VAL A 165 -4.69 7.43 -6.31
CA VAL A 165 -3.31 7.32 -6.77
C VAL A 165 -3.14 7.93 -8.16
N ALA A 166 -4.07 7.69 -9.08
CA ALA A 166 -4.02 8.26 -10.42
C ALA A 166 -4.04 9.79 -10.40
N VAL A 167 -4.90 10.38 -9.57
CA VAL A 167 -4.95 11.86 -9.39
C VAL A 167 -3.64 12.37 -8.80
N ALA A 168 -3.12 11.73 -7.75
CA ALA A 168 -1.86 12.13 -7.14
C ALA A 168 -0.68 12.00 -8.12
N LEU A 169 -0.66 10.95 -8.94
CA LEU A 169 0.36 10.73 -9.97
C LEU A 169 0.30 11.80 -11.06
N ASP A 170 -0.88 12.16 -11.52
CA ASP A 170 -1.06 13.25 -12.48
C ASP A 170 -0.53 14.58 -11.93
N ASN A 171 -0.79 14.87 -10.66
CA ASN A 171 -0.26 16.06 -10.00
C ASN A 171 1.28 16.04 -9.93
N LEU A 172 1.90 14.88 -9.65
CA LEU A 172 3.35 14.73 -9.66
C LEU A 172 3.95 14.91 -11.06
N ASN A 173 3.23 14.53 -12.10
CA ASN A 173 3.65 14.67 -13.49
C ASN A 173 3.38 16.07 -14.06
N GLY A 174 2.83 17.00 -13.27
CA GLY A 174 2.53 18.36 -13.70
C GLY A 174 1.33 18.45 -14.66
N VAL A 175 0.46 17.43 -14.68
CA VAL A 175 -0.82 17.48 -15.37
C VAL A 175 -1.75 18.35 -14.53
N LEU A 176 -1.65 19.68 -14.72
CA LEU A 176 -2.57 20.61 -14.08
C LEU A 176 -3.94 20.45 -14.74
N ASN A 177 -4.98 20.31 -13.93
CA ASN A 177 -6.34 20.62 -14.33
C ASN A 177 -6.39 22.14 -14.60
N THR A 178 -6.01 22.55 -15.80
CA THR A 178 -6.35 23.87 -16.28
C THR A 178 -7.87 23.86 -16.48
N PRO A 179 -8.63 24.76 -15.82
CA PRO A 179 -10.02 24.93 -16.17
C PRO A 179 -10.10 25.29 -17.68
N PRO A 180 -11.15 24.84 -18.38
CA PRO A 180 -11.31 25.23 -19.78
C PRO A 180 -11.27 26.75 -19.86
N THR A 181 -10.40 27.27 -20.65
CA THR A 181 -10.43 28.68 -21.05
C THR A 181 -11.65 28.86 -21.95
N ASP A 182 -12.61 29.62 -21.46
CA ASP A 182 -13.75 30.08 -22.23
C ASP A 182 -13.30 30.85 -23.49
#